data_92a812e077d140f1ba963bb71b37e818
#
_entry.id   92a812e077d140f1ba963bb71b37e818
#
_cell.length_a   1.000
_cell.length_b   1.000
_cell.length_c   1.000
_cell.angle_alpha   90.00
_cell.angle_beta   90.00
_cell.angle_gamma   90.00
#
_symmetry.space_group_name_H-M   'P 1'
#
loop_
_entity.id
_entity.type
_entity.pdbx_description
1 polymer ?
#
loop_
_entity_poly.entity_id
_entity_poly.type
_entity_poly.pdbx_seq_one_letter_code
_entity_poly.pdbx_strand_id
1 'polypeptide(L)'
;PICYNLNSSLWRVTVMIREFKRDDINKVADIWLDTNIKAHNFIPAEYWKSNFRSVKEALLLAEVYVYEYDTEIQGFIGLNNEYVEGIFVSGEMQSQGIGKILLNYAKDKRNKLHLNVYQKNARAISFYKREGFEIQHSGLDEATGEKDYVMTWQHK
;
A
#
# COMPACT_ATOMS: atom_id res chain seq x y z
N PRO A 1 9.80 -6.85 -14.11
CA PRO A 1 9.17 -5.54 -14.30
C PRO A 1 8.09 -5.63 -15.38
N ILE A 2 6.88 -5.16 -15.05
CA ILE A 2 5.78 -5.05 -16.02
C ILE A 2 5.77 -3.58 -16.48
N CYS A 3 6.07 -3.36 -17.76
CA CYS A 3 6.04 -2.02 -18.36
C CYS A 3 4.74 -1.83 -19.15
N TYR A 4 4.03 -0.75 -18.90
CA TYR A 4 2.90 -0.32 -19.70
C TYR A 4 3.25 0.97 -20.43
N ASN A 5 3.17 0.97 -21.76
CA ASN A 5 3.26 2.18 -22.57
C ASN A 5 1.86 2.73 -22.82
N LEU A 6 1.54 3.86 -22.21
CA LEU A 6 0.32 4.60 -22.51
C LEU A 6 0.62 5.63 -23.61
N ASN A 7 0.18 5.33 -24.84
CA ASN A 7 0.28 6.25 -25.97
C ASN A 7 -0.84 7.29 -25.94
N SER A 8 -0.50 8.54 -25.63
CA SER A 8 -1.17 9.68 -26.22
C SER A 8 -0.15 10.40 -27.11
N SER A 9 -0.56 10.89 -28.24
CA SER A 9 0.23 11.17 -29.45
C SER A 9 1.41 12.18 -29.34
N LEU A 10 1.83 12.64 -28.16
CA LEU A 10 2.95 13.60 -28.00
C LEU A 10 3.84 13.36 -26.75
N TRP A 11 3.44 12.50 -25.78
CA TRP A 11 4.23 12.29 -24.55
C TRP A 11 4.21 10.80 -24.19
N ARG A 12 5.37 10.15 -24.21
CA ARG A 12 5.50 8.78 -23.71
C ARG A 12 5.67 8.83 -22.21
N VAL A 13 4.60 8.50 -21.48
CA VAL A 13 4.67 8.27 -20.04
C VAL A 13 5.03 6.81 -19.80
N THR A 14 6.08 6.56 -19.03
CA THR A 14 6.48 5.20 -18.62
C THR A 14 5.84 4.86 -17.28
N VAL A 15 5.11 3.75 -17.24
CA VAL A 15 4.57 3.17 -16.00
C VAL A 15 5.25 1.84 -15.76
N MET A 16 5.74 1.61 -14.55
CA MET A 16 6.45 0.37 -14.21
C MET A 16 6.17 -0.04 -12.75
N ILE A 17 5.95 -1.34 -12.53
CA ILE A 17 6.05 -1.95 -11.19
C ILE A 17 7.36 -2.73 -11.14
N ARG A 18 8.11 -2.51 -10.09
CA ARG A 18 9.39 -3.19 -9.85
C ARG A 18 9.65 -3.43 -8.37
N GLU A 19 10.62 -4.27 -8.07
CA GLU A 19 11.11 -4.44 -6.72
C GLU A 19 11.71 -3.14 -6.17
N PHE A 20 11.49 -2.92 -4.88
CA PHE A 20 12.12 -1.86 -4.10
C PHE A 20 13.64 -2.02 -4.10
N LYS A 21 14.36 -0.91 -4.24
CA LYS A 21 15.81 -0.81 -4.10
C LYS A 21 16.17 0.06 -2.91
N ARG A 22 17.34 -0.16 -2.33
CA ARG A 22 17.81 0.62 -1.17
C ARG A 22 17.73 2.14 -1.39
N ASP A 23 18.04 2.61 -2.59
CA ASP A 23 17.98 4.04 -2.94
C ASP A 23 16.56 4.63 -2.94
N ASP A 24 15.52 3.79 -2.96
CA ASP A 24 14.12 4.22 -2.92
C ASP A 24 13.65 4.58 -1.51
N ILE A 25 14.46 4.28 -0.48
CA ILE A 25 14.03 4.29 0.93
C ILE A 25 13.42 5.62 1.37
N ASN A 26 14.01 6.73 0.99
CA ASN A 26 13.52 8.05 1.41
C ASN A 26 12.17 8.35 0.80
N LYS A 27 12.02 8.12 -0.50
CA LYS A 27 10.74 8.37 -1.21
C LYS A 27 9.62 7.46 -0.72
N VAL A 28 9.90 6.17 -0.55
CA VAL A 28 8.92 5.19 -0.07
C VAL A 28 8.50 5.50 1.37
N ALA A 29 9.45 5.81 2.25
CA ALA A 29 9.15 6.17 3.63
C ALA A 29 8.35 7.48 3.73
N ASP A 30 8.61 8.46 2.90
CA ASP A 30 7.85 9.71 2.85
C ASP A 30 6.40 9.47 2.40
N ILE A 31 6.18 8.62 1.40
CA ILE A 31 4.83 8.20 0.99
C ILE A 31 4.11 7.48 2.14
N TRP A 32 4.80 6.56 2.82
CA TRP A 32 4.24 5.88 3.98
C TRP A 32 3.76 6.86 5.06
N LEU A 33 4.60 7.82 5.45
CA LEU A 33 4.29 8.79 6.49
C LEU A 33 3.11 9.69 6.10
N ASP A 34 3.19 10.30 4.91
CA ASP A 34 2.21 11.25 4.43
C ASP A 34 0.83 10.61 4.25
N THR A 35 0.78 9.44 3.64
CA THR A 35 -0.49 8.73 3.41
C THR A 35 -1.14 8.23 4.69
N ASN A 36 -0.36 7.74 5.67
CA ASN A 36 -0.90 7.33 6.96
C ASN A 36 -1.49 8.51 7.74
N ILE A 37 -0.78 9.62 7.81
CA ILE A 37 -1.28 10.82 8.50
C ILE A 37 -2.60 11.29 7.89
N LYS A 38 -2.70 11.30 6.57
CA LYS A 38 -3.91 11.75 5.85
C LYS A 38 -5.07 10.77 5.94
N ALA A 39 -4.80 9.47 5.84
CA ALA A 39 -5.83 8.43 5.87
C ALA A 39 -6.38 8.16 7.27
N HIS A 40 -5.59 8.41 8.29
CA HIS A 40 -5.90 8.02 9.66
C HIS A 40 -5.91 9.26 10.60
N ASN A 41 -6.77 10.23 10.30
CA ASN A 41 -6.91 11.47 11.09
C ASN A 41 -7.36 11.23 12.55
N PHE A 42 -7.89 10.05 12.85
CA PHE A 42 -8.28 9.59 14.18
C PHE A 42 -7.10 9.07 15.02
N ILE A 43 -5.90 8.99 14.44
CA ILE A 43 -4.65 8.64 15.13
C ILE A 43 -3.76 9.89 15.11
N PRO A 44 -3.16 10.30 16.26
CA PRO A 44 -2.27 11.44 16.29
C PRO A 44 -1.10 11.30 15.31
N ALA A 45 -0.79 12.37 14.59
CA ALA A 45 0.32 12.39 13.62
C ALA A 45 1.67 11.99 14.24
N GLU A 46 1.88 12.29 15.52
CA GLU A 46 3.08 11.93 16.28
C GLU A 46 3.30 10.42 16.39
N TYR A 47 2.24 9.63 16.39
CA TYR A 47 2.35 8.16 16.32
C TYR A 47 3.10 7.72 15.05
N TRP A 48 2.70 8.24 13.90
CA TRP A 48 3.35 7.92 12.61
C TRP A 48 4.77 8.45 12.54
N LYS A 49 4.99 9.69 12.97
CA LYS A 49 6.31 10.33 13.00
C LYS A 49 7.29 9.59 13.90
N SER A 50 6.84 9.13 15.07
CA SER A 50 7.69 8.39 16.01
C SER A 50 8.10 7.01 15.49
N ASN A 51 7.32 6.41 14.59
CA ASN A 51 7.62 5.12 13.96
C ASN A 51 8.40 5.25 12.64
N PHE A 52 8.67 6.45 12.15
CA PHE A 52 9.26 6.68 10.83
C PHE A 52 10.62 5.99 10.66
N ARG A 53 11.49 6.07 11.65
CA ARG A 53 12.81 5.42 11.61
C ARG A 53 12.68 3.89 11.58
N SER A 54 11.84 3.33 12.44
CA SER A 54 11.62 1.88 12.50
C SER A 54 11.04 1.33 11.19
N VAL A 55 10.17 2.10 10.55
CA VAL A 55 9.60 1.72 9.24
C VAL A 55 10.67 1.73 8.15
N LYS A 56 11.57 2.70 8.13
CA LYS A 56 12.72 2.68 7.20
C LYS A 56 13.55 1.40 7.35
N GLU A 57 13.85 1.02 8.58
CA GLU A 57 14.60 -0.20 8.86
C GLU A 57 13.83 -1.45 8.40
N ALA A 58 12.52 -1.50 8.65
CA ALA A 58 11.65 -2.60 8.22
C ALA A 58 11.53 -2.71 6.71
N LEU A 59 11.43 -1.59 5.99
CA LEU A 59 11.34 -1.57 4.53
C LEU A 59 12.57 -2.18 3.84
N LEU A 60 13.75 -2.04 4.45
CA LEU A 60 14.98 -2.64 3.92
C LEU A 60 15.00 -4.17 3.99
N LEU A 61 14.16 -4.77 4.85
CA LEU A 61 14.07 -6.22 5.07
C LEU A 61 12.79 -6.84 4.51
N ALA A 62 11.82 -6.03 4.12
CA ALA A 62 10.51 -6.48 3.65
C ALA A 62 10.50 -6.77 2.14
N GLU A 63 9.51 -7.54 1.70
CA GLU A 63 9.17 -7.68 0.28
C GLU A 63 8.32 -6.48 -0.13
N VAL A 64 8.89 -5.58 -0.92
CA VAL A 64 8.24 -4.32 -1.34
C VAL A 64 8.32 -4.16 -2.85
N TYR A 65 7.20 -3.78 -3.44
CA TYR A 65 7.10 -3.43 -4.86
C TYR A 65 6.65 -1.98 -4.99
N VAL A 66 7.31 -1.24 -5.86
CA VAL A 66 7.04 0.17 -6.12
C VAL A 66 6.37 0.36 -7.47
N TYR A 67 5.48 1.33 -7.54
CA TYR A 67 4.85 1.81 -8.76
C TYR A 67 5.52 3.12 -9.17
N GLU A 68 6.15 3.12 -10.34
CA GLU A 68 6.73 4.30 -10.95
C GLU A 68 5.81 4.84 -12.04
N TYR A 69 5.64 6.15 -12.02
CA TYR A 69 4.99 6.91 -13.08
C TYR A 69 5.99 7.97 -13.54
N ASP A 70 6.37 7.91 -14.81
CA ASP A 70 7.35 8.82 -15.42
C ASP A 70 8.65 8.94 -14.59
N THR A 71 9.23 7.80 -14.21
CA THR A 71 10.44 7.63 -13.38
C THR A 71 10.31 8.02 -11.91
N GLU A 72 9.17 8.54 -11.48
CA GLU A 72 8.88 8.92 -10.09
C GLU A 72 8.07 7.85 -9.38
N ILE A 73 8.48 7.45 -8.17
CA ILE A 73 7.71 6.53 -7.34
C ILE A 73 6.46 7.24 -6.83
N GLN A 74 5.28 6.68 -7.12
CA GLN A 74 3.98 7.22 -6.75
C GLN A 74 3.19 6.31 -5.81
N GLY A 75 3.68 5.12 -5.55
CA GLY A 75 3.04 4.19 -4.63
C GLY A 75 3.86 2.93 -4.43
N PHE A 76 3.47 2.16 -3.44
CA PHE A 76 4.08 0.87 -3.16
C PHE A 76 3.15 -0.07 -2.38
N ILE A 77 3.48 -1.34 -2.41
CA ILE A 77 2.87 -2.39 -1.60
C ILE A 77 3.96 -3.11 -0.82
N GLY A 78 3.72 -3.34 0.47
CA GLY A 78 4.58 -4.17 1.32
C GLY A 78 3.91 -5.50 1.64
N LEU A 79 4.67 -6.58 1.54
CA LEU A 79 4.22 -7.93 1.81
C LEU A 79 5.12 -8.60 2.85
N ASN A 80 4.50 -9.44 3.68
CA ASN A 80 5.19 -10.40 4.54
C ASN A 80 4.49 -11.75 4.36
N ASN A 81 5.05 -12.62 3.51
CA ASN A 81 4.38 -13.84 3.04
C ASN A 81 2.99 -13.52 2.43
N GLU A 82 1.91 -14.03 3.02
CA GLU A 82 0.53 -13.77 2.59
C GLU A 82 -0.07 -12.50 3.21
N TYR A 83 0.63 -11.86 4.15
CA TYR A 83 0.17 -10.65 4.81
C TYR A 83 0.53 -9.40 4.01
N VAL A 84 -0.48 -8.59 3.72
CA VAL A 84 -0.31 -7.26 3.12
C VAL A 84 -0.09 -6.26 4.23
N GLU A 85 1.14 -5.78 4.38
CA GLU A 85 1.49 -4.74 5.36
C GLU A 85 0.79 -3.41 5.06
N GLY A 86 0.60 -3.12 3.79
CA GLY A 86 -0.16 -1.97 3.33
C GLY A 86 0.05 -1.66 1.86
N ILE A 87 -0.87 -0.88 1.32
CA ILE A 87 -0.82 -0.29 -0.02
C ILE A 87 -0.88 1.22 0.16
N PHE A 88 0.10 1.91 -0.38
CA PHE A 88 0.28 3.34 -0.19
C PHE A 88 0.43 4.01 -1.55
N VAL A 89 -0.42 5.00 -1.83
CA VAL A 89 -0.40 5.78 -3.08
C VAL A 89 -0.32 7.25 -2.71
N SER A 90 0.63 7.98 -3.34
CA SER A 90 0.80 9.42 -3.10
C SER A 90 -0.51 10.18 -3.36
N GLY A 91 -0.79 11.21 -2.56
CA GLY A 91 -2.07 11.91 -2.58
C GLY A 91 -2.46 12.45 -3.95
N GLU A 92 -1.49 12.92 -4.73
CA GLU A 92 -1.69 13.45 -6.09
C GLU A 92 -2.13 12.38 -7.10
N MET A 93 -1.78 11.12 -6.84
CA MET A 93 -2.02 9.99 -7.73
C MET A 93 -3.11 9.05 -7.24
N GLN A 94 -3.80 9.38 -6.16
CA GLN A 94 -4.91 8.58 -5.65
C GLN A 94 -6.11 8.61 -6.61
N SER A 95 -6.99 7.60 -6.51
CA SER A 95 -8.19 7.44 -7.34
C SER A 95 -7.92 7.25 -8.85
N GLN A 96 -6.71 6.82 -9.22
CA GLN A 96 -6.32 6.53 -10.61
C GLN A 96 -6.06 5.04 -10.86
N GLY A 97 -6.50 4.18 -9.94
CA GLY A 97 -6.37 2.72 -10.06
C GLY A 97 -5.00 2.15 -9.67
N ILE A 98 -4.08 2.95 -9.14
CA ILE A 98 -2.72 2.50 -8.76
C ILE A 98 -2.78 1.45 -7.65
N GLY A 99 -3.62 1.66 -6.63
CA GLY A 99 -3.80 0.69 -5.56
C GLY A 99 -4.27 -0.68 -6.06
N LYS A 100 -5.19 -0.70 -7.03
CA LYS A 100 -5.65 -1.93 -7.69
C LYS A 100 -4.53 -2.61 -8.48
N ILE A 101 -3.73 -1.85 -9.20
CA ILE A 101 -2.58 -2.38 -9.97
C ILE A 101 -1.56 -3.03 -9.03
N LEU A 102 -1.20 -2.38 -7.93
CA LEU A 102 -0.30 -2.91 -6.91
C LEU A 102 -0.86 -4.18 -6.24
N LEU A 103 -2.15 -4.16 -5.90
CA LEU A 103 -2.81 -5.31 -5.29
C LEU A 103 -2.88 -6.51 -6.25
N ASN A 104 -3.19 -6.28 -7.52
CA ASN A 104 -3.22 -7.34 -8.54
C ASN A 104 -1.82 -7.94 -8.75
N TYR A 105 -0.77 -7.13 -8.68
CA TYR A 105 0.60 -7.63 -8.74
C TYR A 105 0.90 -8.60 -7.57
N ALA A 106 0.41 -8.31 -6.36
CA ALA A 106 0.52 -9.21 -5.22
C ALA A 106 -0.33 -10.48 -5.39
N LYS A 107 -1.55 -10.35 -5.91
CA LYS A 107 -2.45 -11.48 -6.19
C LYS A 107 -1.87 -12.47 -7.19
N ASP A 108 -1.13 -11.97 -8.20
CA ASP A 108 -0.47 -12.82 -9.18
C ASP A 108 0.67 -13.67 -8.56
N LYS A 109 1.15 -13.28 -7.39
CA LYS A 109 2.25 -13.96 -6.67
C LYS A 109 1.76 -14.86 -5.55
N ARG A 110 0.50 -14.78 -5.16
CA ARG A 110 -0.06 -15.45 -3.97
C ARG A 110 -1.44 -16.01 -4.26
N ASN A 111 -1.74 -17.14 -3.66
CA ASN A 111 -3.07 -17.76 -3.73
C ASN A 111 -4.02 -17.21 -2.67
N LYS A 112 -3.47 -16.62 -1.63
CA LYS A 112 -4.22 -16.04 -0.52
C LYS A 112 -3.51 -14.79 -0.02
N LEU A 113 -4.29 -13.81 0.37
CA LEU A 113 -3.80 -12.59 1.03
C LEU A 113 -4.69 -12.27 2.23
N HIS A 114 -4.09 -11.70 3.27
CA HIS A 114 -4.82 -11.15 4.41
C HIS A 114 -4.20 -9.85 4.88
N LEU A 115 -4.99 -9.02 5.52
CA LEU A 115 -4.57 -7.71 6.00
C LEU A 115 -5.40 -7.26 7.21
N ASN A 116 -4.89 -6.27 7.90
CA ASN A 116 -5.63 -5.51 8.89
C ASN A 116 -5.97 -4.12 8.32
N VAL A 117 -7.15 -3.63 8.63
CA VAL A 117 -7.60 -2.30 8.24
C VAL A 117 -8.40 -1.67 9.40
N TYR A 118 -8.10 -0.43 9.75
CA TYR A 118 -8.86 0.26 10.79
C TYR A 118 -10.33 0.41 10.39
N GLN A 119 -11.24 0.13 11.33
CA GLN A 119 -12.69 0.22 11.09
C GLN A 119 -13.13 1.62 10.66
N LYS A 120 -12.43 2.65 11.14
CA LYS A 120 -12.69 4.05 10.75
C LYS A 120 -12.20 4.42 9.35
N ASN A 121 -11.38 3.60 8.72
CA ASN A 121 -10.90 3.80 7.35
C ASN A 121 -11.90 3.21 6.34
N ALA A 122 -13.07 3.85 6.20
CA ALA A 122 -14.14 3.39 5.34
C ALA A 122 -13.73 3.29 3.86
N ARG A 123 -12.86 4.20 3.40
CA ARG A 123 -12.35 4.21 2.02
C ARG A 123 -11.54 2.96 1.70
N ALA A 124 -10.62 2.58 2.57
CA ALA A 124 -9.81 1.39 2.41
C ALA A 124 -10.67 0.12 2.47
N ILE A 125 -11.60 0.03 3.42
CA ILE A 125 -12.53 -1.11 3.53
C ILE A 125 -13.33 -1.28 2.25
N SER A 126 -13.89 -0.21 1.70
CA SER A 126 -14.62 -0.24 0.43
C SER A 126 -13.75 -0.68 -0.73
N PHE A 127 -12.52 -0.21 -0.80
CA PHE A 127 -11.53 -0.62 -1.80
C PHE A 127 -11.27 -2.12 -1.72
N TYR A 128 -10.93 -2.65 -0.55
CA TYR A 128 -10.63 -4.07 -0.39
C TYR A 128 -11.84 -4.96 -0.69
N LYS A 129 -13.05 -4.55 -0.31
CA LYS A 129 -14.28 -5.27 -0.67
C LYS A 129 -14.48 -5.33 -2.18
N ARG A 130 -14.29 -4.22 -2.90
CA ARG A 130 -14.36 -4.21 -4.37
C ARG A 130 -13.34 -5.14 -5.01
N GLU A 131 -12.18 -5.29 -4.37
CA GLU A 131 -11.11 -6.17 -4.84
C GLU A 131 -11.25 -7.62 -4.36
N GLY A 132 -12.40 -7.97 -3.79
CA GLY A 132 -12.75 -9.35 -3.44
C GLY A 132 -12.29 -9.80 -2.06
N PHE A 133 -11.88 -8.89 -1.18
CA PHE A 133 -11.58 -9.21 0.22
C PHE A 133 -12.88 -9.26 1.05
N GLU A 134 -12.90 -10.16 2.00
CA GLU A 134 -14.01 -10.35 2.95
C GLU A 134 -13.52 -10.14 4.38
N ILE A 135 -14.38 -9.51 5.21
CA ILE A 135 -14.10 -9.36 6.64
C ILE A 135 -14.23 -10.72 7.31
N GLN A 136 -13.18 -11.15 8.00
CA GLN A 136 -13.17 -12.40 8.77
C GLN A 136 -13.55 -12.17 10.23
N HIS A 137 -12.95 -11.19 10.87
CA HIS A 137 -13.24 -10.84 12.25
C HIS A 137 -12.78 -9.41 12.57
N SER A 138 -13.27 -8.89 13.71
CA SER A 138 -12.82 -7.64 14.30
C SER A 138 -11.66 -7.88 15.25
N GLY A 139 -10.78 -6.90 15.36
CA GLY A 139 -9.64 -6.90 16.26
C GLY A 139 -9.44 -5.54 16.91
N LEU A 140 -8.36 -5.43 17.65
CA LEU A 140 -7.90 -4.20 18.27
C LEU A 140 -6.41 -4.03 18.00
N ASP A 141 -6.04 -2.88 17.46
CA ASP A 141 -4.63 -2.48 17.41
C ASP A 141 -4.24 -1.90 18.78
N GLU A 142 -3.52 -2.68 19.57
CA GLU A 142 -3.14 -2.29 20.93
C GLU A 142 -2.21 -1.06 20.95
N ALA A 143 -1.41 -0.85 19.90
CA ALA A 143 -0.49 0.28 19.80
C ALA A 143 -1.23 1.63 19.68
N THR A 144 -2.40 1.65 19.04
CA THR A 144 -3.19 2.86 18.82
C THR A 144 -4.48 2.90 19.62
N GLY A 145 -4.94 1.75 20.14
CA GLY A 145 -6.26 1.62 20.78
C GLY A 145 -7.43 1.61 19.78
N GLU A 146 -7.16 1.59 18.49
CA GLU A 146 -8.18 1.62 17.44
C GLU A 146 -8.63 0.21 17.06
N LYS A 147 -9.93 0.06 16.82
CA LYS A 147 -10.51 -1.18 16.31
C LYS A 147 -10.17 -1.37 14.83
N ASP A 148 -9.90 -2.59 14.45
CA ASP A 148 -9.63 -2.98 13.08
C ASP A 148 -10.49 -4.16 12.61
N TYR A 149 -10.39 -4.48 11.34
CA TYR A 149 -10.86 -5.72 10.73
C TYR A 149 -9.67 -6.50 10.18
N VAL A 150 -9.73 -7.82 10.31
CA VAL A 150 -8.93 -8.73 9.49
C VAL A 150 -9.75 -9.05 8.24
N MET A 151 -9.17 -8.78 7.08
CA MET A 151 -9.80 -9.10 5.80
C MET A 151 -8.94 -10.09 5.02
N THR A 152 -9.58 -10.98 4.28
CA THR A 152 -8.90 -12.01 3.48
C THR A 152 -9.40 -12.06 2.06
N TRP A 153 -8.49 -12.41 1.16
CA TRP A 153 -8.77 -12.75 -0.23
C TRP A 153 -8.14 -14.11 -0.54
N GLN A 154 -8.80 -14.90 -1.34
CA GLN A 154 -8.30 -16.18 -1.83
C GLN A 154 -8.57 -16.29 -3.32
N HIS A 155 -7.57 -16.80 -4.04
CA HIS A 155 -7.71 -17.11 -5.47
C HIS A 155 -8.78 -18.20 -5.64
N LYS A 156 -9.69 -17.98 -6.57
CA LYS A 156 -10.76 -18.95 -6.92
C LYS A 156 -10.27 -19.97 -7.94
#